data_0171901ab9f1dbc94b013e09740fee59
#
_entry.id   0171901ab9f1dbc94b013e09740fee59
#
_cell.length_a   1.000
_cell.length_b   1.000
_cell.length_c   1.000
_cell.angle_alpha   90.00
_cell.angle_beta   90.00
_cell.angle_gamma   90.00
#
_symmetry.space_group_name_H-M   'P 1'
#
loop_
_entity.id
_entity.type
_entity.pdbx_description
1 polymer ?
#
loop_
_entity_poly.entity_id
_entity_poly.type
_entity_poly.pdbx_seq_one_letter_code
_entity_poly.pdbx_strand_id
1 'polypeptide(L)'
;MRRFFYATNNETTSNTNTTDNPRLSRLAIGTSVALTESIVHHWCRVLRANVGDKGILFDGFGGEYQVQLQEISKKHATATLLAHLGDDRAAPIISNIGLVMSRGERMDYAIQKATELGVTAIQLLSSHHGEVNLKAAQVDKKLLHWQQVAIAACEQCGLNRPPLIVAPQPVSQWLKSKKTETDSMIINQSDDNKNASNNDNNDNQTISSISVSPIVAALSQDAYYQVLQQPADMRLQMSVPAAGQPAMPKSLLTVLKQDSPFIELLIGPEGGLSDDECKQAEAVGFAPWQIGSRVLRTETAPVVALATLDALYQLQHNH
;
A
#
# COMPACT_ATOMS: atom_id res chain seq x y z
N MET A 1 -11.32 19.40 10.67
CA MET A 1 -11.35 18.53 11.85
C MET A 1 -10.07 17.72 11.87
N ARG A 2 -9.47 17.39 13.04
CA ARG A 2 -8.25 16.56 13.11
C ARG A 2 -8.61 15.11 12.86
N ARG A 3 -7.71 14.36 12.22
CA ARG A 3 -7.91 12.96 11.83
C ARG A 3 -6.84 12.10 12.49
N PHE A 4 -7.22 10.90 12.91
CA PHE A 4 -6.33 9.97 13.60
C PHE A 4 -6.61 8.54 13.16
N PHE A 5 -5.54 7.78 12.93
CA PHE A 5 -5.63 6.38 12.60
C PHE A 5 -5.84 5.55 13.88
N TYR A 6 -6.96 4.84 13.93
CA TYR A 6 -7.32 3.96 15.03
C TYR A 6 -6.88 2.52 14.71
N ALA A 7 -5.71 2.13 15.21
CA ALA A 7 -5.20 0.77 15.03
C ALA A 7 -6.08 -0.24 15.73
N THR A 8 -6.62 -1.20 14.99
CA THR A 8 -7.40 -2.32 15.54
C THR A 8 -6.49 -3.48 15.89
N ASN A 9 -6.78 -4.19 16.99
CA ASN A 9 -6.11 -5.45 17.32
C ASN A 9 -6.86 -6.62 16.67
N ASN A 10 -6.14 -7.49 15.97
CA ASN A 10 -6.72 -8.74 15.49
C ASN A 10 -7.00 -9.68 16.66
N GLU A 11 -8.17 -10.31 16.67
CA GLU A 11 -8.65 -11.28 17.68
C GLU A 11 -7.77 -12.55 17.82
N THR A 12 -6.66 -12.67 17.07
CA THR A 12 -5.82 -13.88 17.01
C THR A 12 -4.66 -13.93 17.99
N THR A 13 -4.41 -12.88 18.78
CA THR A 13 -3.39 -12.93 19.84
C THR A 13 -4.03 -12.90 21.23
N SER A 14 -4.26 -14.10 21.77
CA SER A 14 -4.69 -14.32 23.15
C SER A 14 -3.60 -13.97 24.19
N ASN A 15 -3.15 -12.72 24.21
CA ASN A 15 -2.35 -12.19 25.30
C ASN A 15 -3.20 -11.24 26.12
N THR A 16 -3.53 -11.66 27.33
CA THR A 16 -4.52 -11.15 28.28
C THR A 16 -4.26 -9.75 28.88
N ASN A 17 -3.43 -8.89 28.27
CA ASN A 17 -3.11 -7.55 28.78
C ASN A 17 -3.15 -6.42 27.73
N THR A 18 -3.68 -6.63 26.54
CA THR A 18 -3.87 -5.55 25.55
C THR A 18 -5.34 -5.13 25.54
N THR A 19 -5.58 -3.83 25.68
CA THR A 19 -6.91 -3.24 25.45
C THR A 19 -7.40 -3.66 24.08
N ASP A 20 -8.52 -4.37 24.04
CA ASP A 20 -9.16 -4.87 22.83
C ASP A 20 -9.66 -3.66 22.03
N ASN A 21 -9.05 -3.37 20.87
CA ASN A 21 -9.47 -2.29 19.99
C ASN A 21 -10.21 -2.92 18.79
N PRO A 22 -11.53 -3.09 18.88
CA PRO A 22 -12.33 -3.66 17.82
C PRO A 22 -12.36 -2.72 16.59
N ARG A 23 -12.69 -3.28 15.41
CA ARG A 23 -12.97 -2.45 14.23
C ARG A 23 -14.10 -1.47 14.55
N LEU A 24 -13.93 -0.21 14.12
CA LEU A 24 -14.92 0.84 14.38
C LEU A 24 -16.29 0.50 13.78
N SER A 25 -16.33 -0.21 12.66
CA SER A 25 -17.57 -0.65 12.00
C SER A 25 -18.41 -1.66 12.82
N ARG A 26 -17.83 -2.29 13.83
CA ARG A 26 -18.53 -3.21 14.76
C ARG A 26 -19.19 -2.48 15.92
N LEU A 27 -18.96 -1.18 16.06
CA LEU A 27 -19.43 -0.38 17.18
C LEU A 27 -20.63 0.47 16.78
N ALA A 28 -21.62 0.55 17.68
CA ALA A 28 -22.77 1.42 17.46
C ALA A 28 -22.39 2.89 17.69
N ILE A 29 -23.05 3.77 16.96
CA ILE A 29 -22.98 5.22 17.25
C ILE A 29 -23.45 5.48 18.67
N GLY A 30 -22.76 6.36 19.39
CA GLY A 30 -22.96 6.60 20.83
C GLY A 30 -22.03 5.77 21.74
N THR A 31 -21.34 4.74 21.18
CA THR A 31 -20.36 3.96 21.95
C THR A 31 -19.12 4.81 22.28
N SER A 32 -18.65 4.68 23.54
CA SER A 32 -17.37 5.25 23.96
C SER A 32 -16.23 4.26 23.64
N VAL A 33 -15.20 4.73 22.97
CA VAL A 33 -14.01 3.95 22.61
C VAL A 33 -12.78 4.47 23.34
N ALA A 34 -11.92 3.55 23.80
CA ALA A 34 -10.62 3.91 24.32
C ALA A 34 -9.70 4.33 23.16
N LEU A 35 -9.04 5.46 23.28
CA LEU A 35 -8.08 5.92 22.25
C LEU A 35 -6.74 5.21 22.44
N THR A 36 -6.10 4.88 21.32
CA THR A 36 -4.75 4.30 21.33
C THR A 36 -3.73 5.27 21.94
N GLU A 37 -2.64 4.75 22.47
CA GLU A 37 -1.59 5.58 23.09
C GLU A 37 -1.05 6.64 22.11
N SER A 38 -0.90 6.29 20.84
CA SER A 38 -0.49 7.21 19.77
C SER A 38 -1.45 8.38 19.62
N ILE A 39 -2.77 8.10 19.59
CA ILE A 39 -3.80 9.14 19.49
C ILE A 39 -3.81 10.01 20.74
N VAL A 40 -3.76 9.42 21.94
CA VAL A 40 -3.70 10.16 23.19
C VAL A 40 -2.50 11.10 23.23
N HIS A 41 -1.33 10.59 22.82
CA HIS A 41 -0.12 11.42 22.75
C HIS A 41 -0.29 12.57 21.76
N HIS A 42 -0.69 12.28 20.52
CA HIS A 42 -0.79 13.28 19.47
C HIS A 42 -1.94 14.27 19.75
N TRP A 43 -3.17 13.78 19.98
CA TRP A 43 -4.34 14.64 20.13
C TRP A 43 -4.37 15.40 21.46
N CYS A 44 -4.19 14.66 22.58
CA CYS A 44 -4.36 15.29 23.89
C CYS A 44 -3.10 16.03 24.38
N ARG A 45 -1.88 15.55 24.05
CA ARG A 45 -0.64 16.15 24.58
C ARG A 45 -0.02 17.14 23.60
N VAL A 46 0.20 16.73 22.33
CA VAL A 46 0.85 17.59 21.33
C VAL A 46 -0.10 18.70 20.89
N LEU A 47 -1.32 18.34 20.52
CA LEU A 47 -2.35 19.28 20.06
C LEU A 47 -3.17 19.92 21.20
N ARG A 48 -2.96 19.48 22.45
CA ARG A 48 -3.59 20.03 23.66
C ARG A 48 -5.12 20.09 23.60
N ALA A 49 -5.73 19.03 23.08
CA ALA A 49 -7.19 18.93 23.03
C ALA A 49 -7.84 18.85 24.41
N ASN A 50 -9.05 19.35 24.50
CA ASN A 50 -9.87 19.34 25.71
C ASN A 50 -11.05 18.37 25.57
N VAL A 51 -11.64 18.01 26.71
CA VAL A 51 -12.93 17.29 26.73
C VAL A 51 -13.96 18.09 25.95
N GLY A 52 -14.70 17.42 25.07
CA GLY A 52 -15.68 18.05 24.19
C GLY A 52 -15.14 18.35 22.78
N ASP A 53 -13.82 18.35 22.58
CA ASP A 53 -13.24 18.55 21.24
C ASP A 53 -13.62 17.41 20.30
N LYS A 54 -13.88 17.77 19.02
CA LYS A 54 -14.26 16.82 17.99
C LYS A 54 -13.09 16.48 17.07
N GLY A 55 -13.05 15.21 16.66
CA GLY A 55 -12.07 14.66 15.72
C GLY A 55 -12.70 13.63 14.81
N ILE A 56 -11.85 13.02 13.99
CA ILE A 56 -12.19 11.92 13.09
C ILE A 56 -11.28 10.75 13.42
N LEU A 57 -11.85 9.55 13.57
CA LEU A 57 -11.14 8.29 13.61
C LEU A 57 -11.39 7.53 12.30
N PHE A 58 -10.37 6.87 11.80
CA PHE A 58 -10.46 5.90 10.69
C PHE A 58 -9.56 4.71 10.99
N ASP A 59 -9.98 3.51 10.63
CA ASP A 59 -9.29 2.26 10.98
C ASP A 59 -8.70 1.51 9.76
N GLY A 60 -8.79 2.10 8.56
CA GLY A 60 -8.22 1.55 7.34
C GLY A 60 -9.15 0.60 6.58
N PHE A 61 -10.36 0.37 7.07
CA PHE A 61 -11.34 -0.52 6.44
C PHE A 61 -12.43 0.20 5.63
N GLY A 62 -12.18 1.47 5.31
CA GLY A 62 -13.12 2.33 4.61
C GLY A 62 -14.05 3.10 5.55
N GLY A 63 -14.51 4.27 5.08
CA GLY A 63 -15.26 5.19 5.91
C GLY A 63 -14.45 5.84 7.04
N GLU A 64 -15.10 6.70 7.78
CA GLU A 64 -14.52 7.40 8.92
C GLU A 64 -15.59 7.74 9.95
N TYR A 65 -15.18 8.01 11.20
CA TYR A 65 -16.08 8.24 12.32
C TYR A 65 -15.81 9.60 12.95
N GLN A 66 -16.84 10.44 13.01
CA GLN A 66 -16.78 11.63 13.83
C GLN A 66 -16.85 11.22 15.30
N VAL A 67 -15.96 11.78 16.11
CA VAL A 67 -15.87 11.48 17.53
C VAL A 67 -15.76 12.74 18.36
N GLN A 68 -16.12 12.63 19.64
CA GLN A 68 -15.95 13.69 20.62
C GLN A 68 -15.23 13.15 21.85
N LEU A 69 -14.17 13.85 22.29
CA LEU A 69 -13.45 13.51 23.51
C LEU A 69 -14.35 13.61 24.73
N GLN A 70 -14.41 12.53 25.50
CA GLN A 70 -15.25 12.43 26.70
C GLN A 70 -14.43 12.57 27.97
N GLU A 71 -13.30 11.87 27.99
CA GLU A 71 -12.44 11.83 29.18
C GLU A 71 -10.99 11.90 28.74
N ILE A 72 -10.18 12.67 29.47
CA ILE A 72 -8.75 12.77 29.27
C ILE A 72 -8.06 12.61 30.63
N SER A 73 -7.17 11.62 30.70
CA SER A 73 -6.30 11.41 31.85
C SER A 73 -4.83 11.45 31.43
N LYS A 74 -3.93 11.24 32.38
CA LYS A 74 -2.49 11.30 32.11
C LYS A 74 -1.99 10.28 31.06
N LYS A 75 -2.66 9.12 30.94
CA LYS A 75 -2.25 8.03 30.03
C LYS A 75 -3.37 7.51 29.13
N HIS A 76 -4.62 7.85 29.43
CA HIS A 76 -5.79 7.32 28.75
C HIS A 76 -6.72 8.45 28.35
N ALA A 77 -7.40 8.27 27.26
CA ALA A 77 -8.52 9.12 26.87
C ALA A 77 -9.57 8.25 26.19
N THR A 78 -10.81 8.69 26.27
CA THR A 78 -11.95 8.07 25.59
C THR A 78 -12.65 9.08 24.68
N ALA A 79 -13.26 8.58 23.63
CA ALA A 79 -14.06 9.40 22.72
C ALA A 79 -15.36 8.66 22.37
N THR A 80 -16.45 9.40 22.24
CA THR A 80 -17.73 8.85 21.80
C THR A 80 -17.87 8.95 20.30
N LEU A 81 -18.31 7.86 19.66
CA LEU A 81 -18.65 7.83 18.23
C LEU A 81 -19.93 8.65 18.01
N LEU A 82 -19.86 9.73 17.22
CA LEU A 82 -21.00 10.61 16.97
C LEU A 82 -21.73 10.29 15.67
N ALA A 83 -20.97 9.96 14.61
CA ALA A 83 -21.50 9.64 13.29
C ALA A 83 -20.51 8.80 12.50
N HIS A 84 -21.03 7.95 11.62
CA HIS A 84 -20.25 7.26 10.57
C HIS A 84 -20.40 8.02 9.26
N LEU A 85 -19.28 8.32 8.62
CA LEU A 85 -19.20 8.87 7.28
C LEU A 85 -18.71 7.75 6.37
N GLY A 86 -19.60 7.23 5.52
CA GLY A 86 -19.36 6.03 4.72
C GLY A 86 -18.48 6.25 3.49
N ASP A 87 -18.05 7.49 3.23
CA ASP A 87 -17.22 7.79 2.04
C ASP A 87 -15.88 7.07 2.13
N ASP A 88 -15.63 6.16 1.19
CA ASP A 88 -14.32 5.58 0.98
C ASP A 88 -13.51 6.52 0.08
N ARG A 89 -12.44 7.08 0.64
CA ARG A 89 -11.59 8.05 -0.04
C ARG A 89 -10.38 7.41 -0.74
N ALA A 90 -10.47 6.10 -1.01
CA ALA A 90 -9.45 5.42 -1.80
C ALA A 90 -9.34 6.02 -3.21
N ALA A 91 -8.14 5.99 -3.76
CA ALA A 91 -7.95 6.36 -5.16
C ALA A 91 -8.72 5.39 -6.08
N PRO A 92 -9.24 5.86 -7.21
CA PRO A 92 -9.96 4.99 -8.15
C PRO A 92 -9.06 3.95 -8.82
N ILE A 93 -7.76 4.24 -8.93
CA ILE A 93 -6.77 3.30 -9.45
C ILE A 93 -6.17 2.52 -8.28
N ILE A 94 -6.28 1.19 -8.33
CA ILE A 94 -5.54 0.32 -7.41
C ILE A 94 -4.12 0.22 -7.92
N SER A 95 -3.14 0.56 -7.07
CA SER A 95 -1.74 0.60 -7.48
C SER A 95 -0.82 -0.11 -6.49
N ASN A 96 0.07 -0.96 -7.03
CA ASN A 96 1.15 -1.59 -6.28
C ASN A 96 2.49 -1.13 -6.86
N ILE A 97 3.30 -0.47 -6.06
CA ILE A 97 4.61 0.02 -6.50
C ILE A 97 5.71 -0.87 -5.97
N GLY A 98 6.40 -1.59 -6.84
CA GLY A 98 7.70 -2.17 -6.56
C GLY A 98 8.76 -1.07 -6.58
N LEU A 99 9.15 -0.58 -5.41
CA LEU A 99 10.06 0.54 -5.25
C LEU A 99 11.41 0.08 -4.72
N VAL A 100 12.47 0.29 -5.50
CA VAL A 100 13.83 0.05 -5.01
C VAL A 100 14.16 1.06 -3.92
N MET A 101 14.67 0.54 -2.79
CA MET A 101 14.89 1.35 -1.60
C MET A 101 15.96 2.42 -1.80
N SER A 102 15.65 3.64 -1.42
CA SER A 102 16.55 4.79 -1.34
C SER A 102 17.06 5.02 0.08
N ARG A 103 18.16 5.76 0.24
CA ARG A 103 18.74 6.08 1.56
C ARG A 103 18.02 7.21 2.27
N GLY A 104 17.90 7.05 3.59
CA GLY A 104 17.49 8.12 4.51
C GLY A 104 16.11 8.70 4.22
N GLU A 105 16.01 10.02 4.30
CA GLU A 105 14.77 10.79 4.15
C GLU A 105 14.12 10.70 2.75
N ARG A 106 14.89 10.28 1.72
CA ARG A 106 14.33 10.08 0.38
C ARG A 106 13.26 8.99 0.36
N MET A 107 13.48 7.91 1.13
CA MET A 107 12.49 6.84 1.23
C MET A 107 11.24 7.30 1.97
N ASP A 108 11.40 8.07 3.05
CA ASP A 108 10.29 8.66 3.80
C ASP A 108 9.46 9.59 2.90
N TYR A 109 10.13 10.44 2.10
CA TYR A 109 9.50 11.31 1.12
C TYR A 109 8.73 10.53 0.06
N ALA A 110 9.33 9.49 -0.53
CA ALA A 110 8.69 8.65 -1.54
C ALA A 110 7.39 8.02 -1.01
N ILE A 111 7.45 7.42 0.19
CA ILE A 111 6.29 6.79 0.84
C ILE A 111 5.22 7.83 1.16
N GLN A 112 5.61 8.95 1.78
CA GLN A 112 4.69 10.03 2.11
C GLN A 112 3.93 10.52 0.87
N LYS A 113 4.66 10.87 -0.20
CA LYS A 113 4.05 11.44 -1.41
C LYS A 113 3.27 10.42 -2.23
N ALA A 114 3.74 9.17 -2.31
CA ALA A 114 2.95 8.09 -2.93
C ALA A 114 1.64 7.85 -2.16
N THR A 115 1.66 7.94 -0.82
CA THR A 115 0.44 7.84 0.00
C THR A 115 -0.52 9.01 -0.27
N GLU A 116 -0.03 10.24 -0.30
CA GLU A 116 -0.86 11.42 -0.63
C GLU A 116 -1.53 11.31 -2.00
N LEU A 117 -0.92 10.56 -2.93
CA LEU A 117 -1.45 10.27 -4.27
C LEU A 117 -2.26 8.96 -4.35
N GLY A 118 -2.57 8.35 -3.22
CA GLY A 118 -3.49 7.23 -3.15
C GLY A 118 -2.92 5.87 -3.53
N VAL A 119 -1.61 5.64 -3.39
CA VAL A 119 -1.03 4.30 -3.61
C VAL A 119 -1.67 3.26 -2.69
N THR A 120 -1.98 2.06 -3.21
CA THR A 120 -2.59 0.98 -2.44
C THR A 120 -1.56 0.13 -1.70
N ALA A 121 -0.41 -0.13 -2.33
CA ALA A 121 0.69 -0.86 -1.70
C ALA A 121 2.05 -0.41 -2.23
N ILE A 122 3.08 -0.54 -1.40
CA ILE A 122 4.48 -0.33 -1.76
C ILE A 122 5.27 -1.57 -1.36
N GLN A 123 5.66 -2.36 -2.35
CA GLN A 123 6.60 -3.44 -2.19
C GLN A 123 8.01 -2.87 -2.19
N LEU A 124 8.71 -2.98 -1.07
CA LEU A 124 10.10 -2.55 -0.97
C LEU A 124 11.01 -3.54 -1.71
N LEU A 125 11.93 -3.01 -2.51
CA LEU A 125 12.82 -3.84 -3.34
C LEU A 125 14.29 -3.53 -3.09
N SER A 126 15.13 -4.55 -3.20
CA SER A 126 16.57 -4.42 -3.40
C SER A 126 16.92 -4.82 -4.83
N SER A 127 17.83 -4.09 -5.50
CA SER A 127 18.27 -4.34 -6.88
C SER A 127 19.79 -4.40 -6.96
N HIS A 128 20.31 -4.85 -8.10
CA HIS A 128 21.75 -4.97 -8.35
C HIS A 128 22.49 -3.63 -8.17
N HIS A 129 21.91 -2.52 -8.66
CA HIS A 129 22.48 -1.18 -8.54
C HIS A 129 21.92 -0.41 -7.35
N GLY A 130 21.11 -1.06 -6.49
CA GLY A 130 20.52 -0.43 -5.31
C GLY A 130 21.55 -0.22 -4.22
N GLU A 131 21.54 0.97 -3.62
CA GLU A 131 22.49 1.35 -2.56
C GLU A 131 22.10 0.85 -1.16
N VAL A 132 20.86 0.38 -0.98
CA VAL A 132 20.32 0.01 0.33
C VAL A 132 20.11 -1.48 0.43
N ASN A 133 20.81 -2.09 1.40
CA ASN A 133 20.59 -3.47 1.81
C ASN A 133 20.33 -3.50 3.32
N LEU A 134 19.10 -3.76 3.72
CA LEU A 134 18.72 -3.81 5.12
C LEU A 134 19.12 -5.16 5.72
N LYS A 135 19.83 -5.13 6.86
CA LYS A 135 20.05 -6.33 7.66
C LYS A 135 18.72 -6.79 8.29
N ALA A 136 18.51 -8.10 8.41
CA ALA A 136 17.28 -8.68 8.96
C ALA A 136 16.83 -8.00 10.27
N ALA A 137 17.75 -7.75 11.20
CA ALA A 137 17.47 -7.07 12.48
C ALA A 137 16.99 -5.61 12.36
N GLN A 138 17.08 -5.00 11.17
CA GLN A 138 16.67 -3.60 10.92
C GLN A 138 15.33 -3.53 10.18
N VAL A 139 14.89 -4.63 9.55
CA VAL A 139 13.71 -4.66 8.68
C VAL A 139 12.47 -4.24 9.46
N ASP A 140 12.17 -4.88 10.59
CA ASP A 140 10.96 -4.62 11.38
C ASP A 140 10.86 -3.17 11.84
N LYS A 141 11.97 -2.63 12.36
CA LYS A 141 12.03 -1.23 12.79
C LYS A 141 11.77 -0.26 11.63
N LYS A 142 12.34 -0.56 10.45
CA LYS A 142 12.14 0.27 9.26
C LYS A 142 10.73 0.16 8.70
N LEU A 143 10.16 -1.04 8.65
CA LEU A 143 8.78 -1.25 8.22
C LEU A 143 7.80 -0.50 9.12
N LEU A 144 7.97 -0.62 10.44
CA LEU A 144 7.13 0.12 11.39
C LEU A 144 7.24 1.63 11.17
N HIS A 145 8.45 2.16 11.00
CA HIS A 145 8.67 3.58 10.71
C HIS A 145 7.96 4.01 9.42
N TRP A 146 8.14 3.29 8.33
CA TRP A 146 7.54 3.64 7.04
C TRP A 146 6.02 3.49 7.02
N GLN A 147 5.49 2.50 7.75
CA GLN A 147 4.05 2.39 7.95
C GLN A 147 3.49 3.60 8.72
N GLN A 148 4.21 4.10 9.72
CA GLN A 148 3.85 5.32 10.45
C GLN A 148 3.92 6.57 9.56
N VAL A 149 4.92 6.67 8.65
CA VAL A 149 4.99 7.74 7.65
C VAL A 149 3.75 7.74 6.75
N ALA A 150 3.35 6.56 6.26
CA ALA A 150 2.15 6.41 5.45
C ALA A 150 0.87 6.78 6.22
N ILE A 151 0.72 6.33 7.47
CA ILE A 151 -0.42 6.69 8.33
C ILE A 151 -0.49 8.20 8.56
N ALA A 152 0.63 8.84 8.90
CA ALA A 152 0.67 10.29 9.10
C ALA A 152 0.30 11.06 7.82
N ALA A 153 0.68 10.57 6.64
CA ALA A 153 0.24 11.12 5.37
C ALA A 153 -1.27 10.98 5.17
N CYS A 154 -1.88 9.83 5.52
CA CYS A 154 -3.34 9.62 5.47
C CYS A 154 -4.08 10.56 6.43
N GLU A 155 -3.58 10.74 7.65
CA GLU A 155 -4.15 11.69 8.62
C GLU A 155 -4.18 13.12 8.06
N GLN A 156 -3.17 13.51 7.30
CA GLN A 156 -3.04 14.85 6.72
C GLN A 156 -3.83 15.01 5.42
N CYS A 157 -3.72 14.09 4.46
CA CYS A 157 -4.31 14.24 3.13
C CYS A 157 -5.79 13.85 3.06
N GLY A 158 -6.30 13.13 4.06
CA GLY A 158 -7.70 12.74 4.11
C GLY A 158 -8.00 11.32 3.64
N LEU A 159 -7.02 10.56 3.16
CA LEU A 159 -7.22 9.14 2.89
C LEU A 159 -7.64 8.39 4.16
N ASN A 160 -8.51 7.40 4.00
CA ASN A 160 -8.95 6.54 5.10
C ASN A 160 -8.52 5.08 4.93
N ARG A 161 -7.71 4.78 3.91
CA ARG A 161 -7.09 3.48 3.64
C ARG A 161 -5.57 3.65 3.51
N PRO A 162 -4.79 3.40 4.58
CA PRO A 162 -3.33 3.47 4.52
C PRO A 162 -2.75 2.41 3.57
N PRO A 163 -1.73 2.73 2.75
CA PRO A 163 -1.12 1.74 1.90
C PRO A 163 -0.41 0.64 2.70
N LEU A 164 -0.35 -0.56 2.14
CA LEU A 164 0.46 -1.65 2.69
C LEU A 164 1.93 -1.40 2.37
N ILE A 165 2.78 -1.30 3.39
CA ILE A 165 4.23 -1.27 3.22
C ILE A 165 4.77 -2.68 3.39
N VAL A 166 5.14 -3.32 2.28
CA VAL A 166 5.51 -4.74 2.24
C VAL A 166 7.01 -4.92 2.42
N ALA A 167 7.40 -5.94 3.18
CA ALA A 167 8.79 -6.23 3.54
C ALA A 167 9.72 -6.30 2.31
N PRO A 168 10.99 -5.87 2.45
CA PRO A 168 11.91 -5.81 1.32
C PRO A 168 12.28 -7.21 0.82
N GLN A 169 12.32 -7.34 -0.51
CA GLN A 169 12.81 -8.52 -1.21
C GLN A 169 13.60 -8.12 -2.47
N PRO A 170 14.44 -9.02 -3.03
CA PRO A 170 15.11 -8.77 -4.31
C PRO A 170 14.11 -8.57 -5.46
N VAL A 171 14.42 -7.65 -6.39
CA VAL A 171 13.65 -7.45 -7.63
C VAL A 171 13.41 -8.79 -8.35
N SER A 172 14.46 -9.61 -8.49
CA SER A 172 14.36 -10.90 -9.15
C SER A 172 13.38 -11.88 -8.47
N GLN A 173 13.26 -11.82 -7.13
CA GLN A 173 12.30 -12.65 -6.39
C GLN A 173 10.87 -12.15 -6.61
N TRP A 174 10.66 -10.84 -6.54
CA TRP A 174 9.36 -10.23 -6.79
C TRP A 174 8.86 -10.51 -8.22
N LEU A 175 9.74 -10.41 -9.22
CA LEU A 175 9.39 -10.71 -10.61
C LEU A 175 9.06 -12.19 -10.82
N LYS A 176 9.76 -13.11 -10.13
CA LYS A 176 9.44 -14.55 -10.19
C LYS A 176 8.04 -14.88 -9.71
N SER A 177 7.56 -14.22 -8.65
CA SER A 177 6.19 -14.41 -8.17
C SER A 177 5.15 -14.03 -9.22
N LYS A 178 5.44 -13.00 -10.05
CA LYS A 178 4.56 -12.56 -11.14
C LYS A 178 4.49 -13.55 -12.30
N LYS A 179 5.54 -14.32 -12.55
CA LYS A 179 5.55 -15.37 -13.56
C LYS A 179 4.59 -16.51 -13.20
N THR A 180 4.59 -16.94 -11.94
CA THR A 180 3.69 -18.00 -11.46
C THR A 180 2.22 -17.61 -11.59
N GLU A 181 1.87 -16.33 -11.37
CA GLU A 181 0.53 -15.79 -11.57
C GLU A 181 0.10 -15.89 -13.05
N THR A 182 1.00 -15.55 -13.99
CA THR A 182 0.73 -15.61 -15.43
C THR A 182 0.59 -17.04 -15.93
N ASP A 183 1.45 -17.95 -15.50
CA ASP A 183 1.43 -19.37 -15.88
C ASP A 183 0.16 -20.07 -15.38
N SER A 184 -0.30 -19.75 -14.16
CA SER A 184 -1.54 -20.28 -13.58
C SER A 184 -2.80 -19.86 -14.38
N MET A 185 -2.81 -18.67 -14.97
CA MET A 185 -3.92 -18.22 -15.82
C MET A 185 -3.98 -18.97 -17.15
N ILE A 186 -2.83 -19.26 -17.76
CA ILE A 186 -2.79 -20.00 -19.04
C ILE A 186 -3.32 -21.42 -18.85
N ILE A 187 -3.03 -22.06 -17.71
CA ILE A 187 -3.50 -23.41 -17.37
C ILE A 187 -5.03 -23.40 -17.17
N ASN A 188 -5.58 -22.42 -16.46
CA ASN A 188 -7.02 -22.33 -16.20
C ASN A 188 -7.87 -21.98 -17.44
N GLN A 189 -7.28 -21.40 -18.49
CA GLN A 189 -7.97 -21.14 -19.77
C GLN A 189 -7.91 -22.34 -20.74
N SER A 190 -7.06 -23.34 -20.47
CA SER A 190 -6.91 -24.53 -21.33
C SER A 190 -7.67 -25.78 -20.84
N ASP A 191 -8.23 -25.76 -19.63
CA ASP A 191 -8.83 -26.95 -19.00
C ASP A 191 -10.37 -26.91 -18.87
N ASP A 192 -11.08 -26.46 -19.92
CA ASP A 192 -12.51 -26.77 -20.06
C ASP A 192 -12.75 -28.16 -20.69
N ASN A 193 -11.74 -29.01 -20.81
CA ASN A 193 -11.93 -30.39 -21.26
C ASN A 193 -10.78 -31.29 -20.84
N LYS A 194 -10.90 -32.00 -19.71
CA LYS A 194 -10.64 -33.43 -19.50
C LYS A 194 -10.40 -33.82 -18.04
N ASN A 195 -11.07 -34.92 -17.67
CA ASN A 195 -11.06 -35.65 -16.39
C ASN A 195 -9.67 -36.00 -15.82
N ALA A 196 -9.66 -35.88 -14.49
CA ALA A 196 -9.02 -36.70 -13.46
C ALA A 196 -7.81 -37.61 -13.83
N SER A 197 -6.68 -37.35 -13.17
CA SER A 197 -5.97 -38.37 -12.38
C SER A 197 -4.93 -37.72 -11.48
N ASN A 198 -4.92 -38.21 -10.22
CA ASN A 198 -4.06 -37.84 -9.13
C ASN A 198 -2.57 -37.95 -9.45
N ASN A 199 -1.80 -36.98 -8.98
CA ASN A 199 -0.49 -37.28 -8.37
C ASN A 199 -0.11 -36.19 -7.38
N ASP A 200 -0.01 -36.63 -6.11
CA ASP A 200 0.57 -35.90 -5.01
C ASP A 200 2.04 -35.59 -5.29
N ASN A 201 2.40 -34.34 -5.33
CA ASN A 201 3.73 -33.88 -4.94
C ASN A 201 3.56 -32.58 -4.15
N ASN A 202 3.54 -32.76 -2.86
CA ASN A 202 3.43 -31.74 -1.82
C ASN A 202 4.83 -31.14 -1.59
N ASP A 203 5.28 -30.22 -2.45
CA ASP A 203 6.38 -29.33 -2.14
C ASP A 203 5.84 -28.04 -1.50
N ASN A 204 5.40 -28.22 -0.26
CA ASN A 204 5.18 -27.12 0.69
C ASN A 204 6.54 -26.53 1.05
N GLN A 205 7.11 -25.69 0.15
CA GLN A 205 8.15 -24.76 0.54
C GLN A 205 7.52 -23.75 1.48
N THR A 206 7.71 -23.99 2.75
CA THR A 206 7.49 -23.09 3.87
C THR A 206 8.03 -21.72 3.48
N ILE A 207 7.12 -20.78 3.17
CA ILE A 207 7.43 -19.35 3.08
C ILE A 207 7.91 -18.98 4.47
N SER A 208 9.24 -18.91 4.63
CA SER A 208 9.88 -18.44 5.85
C SER A 208 9.22 -17.13 6.23
N SER A 209 8.74 -17.03 7.47
CA SER A 209 8.00 -15.95 8.09
C SER A 209 8.53 -14.58 7.67
N ILE A 210 7.93 -14.00 6.64
CA ILE A 210 8.15 -12.59 6.27
C ILE A 210 7.58 -11.78 7.42
N SER A 211 8.43 -10.99 8.05
CA SER A 211 8.02 -10.09 9.12
C SER A 211 6.99 -9.09 8.56
N VAL A 212 5.75 -9.23 8.98
CA VAL A 212 4.64 -8.38 8.55
C VAL A 212 4.20 -7.54 9.75
N SER A 213 4.16 -6.22 9.58
CA SER A 213 3.59 -5.34 10.61
C SER A 213 2.16 -5.80 10.98
N PRO A 214 1.76 -5.81 12.26
CA PRO A 214 0.41 -6.18 12.67
C PRO A 214 -0.69 -5.39 11.92
N ILE A 215 -0.44 -4.12 11.62
CA ILE A 215 -1.36 -3.28 10.85
C ILE A 215 -1.50 -3.81 9.42
N VAL A 216 -0.38 -4.11 8.75
CA VAL A 216 -0.38 -4.68 7.39
C VAL A 216 -1.09 -6.03 7.37
N ALA A 217 -0.84 -6.88 8.36
CA ALA A 217 -1.51 -8.18 8.48
C ALA A 217 -3.03 -8.05 8.66
N ALA A 218 -3.49 -7.03 9.40
CA ALA A 218 -4.91 -6.77 9.59
C ALA A 218 -5.56 -6.24 8.31
N LEU A 219 -4.95 -5.24 7.67
CA LEU A 219 -5.47 -4.59 6.47
C LEU A 219 -5.48 -5.52 5.26
N SER A 220 -4.46 -6.36 5.09
CA SER A 220 -4.38 -7.28 3.94
C SER A 220 -5.50 -8.31 3.87
N GLN A 221 -6.27 -8.50 4.95
CA GLN A 221 -7.45 -9.36 4.96
C GLN A 221 -8.72 -8.66 4.42
N ASP A 222 -8.69 -7.36 4.24
CA ASP A 222 -9.83 -6.62 3.68
C ASP A 222 -9.90 -6.81 2.15
N ALA A 223 -11.13 -6.90 1.63
CA ALA A 223 -11.39 -7.14 0.21
C ALA A 223 -10.71 -6.11 -0.71
N TYR A 224 -10.60 -4.85 -0.27
CA TYR A 224 -9.90 -3.80 -1.01
C TYR A 224 -8.44 -4.15 -1.29
N TYR A 225 -7.74 -4.67 -0.28
CA TYR A 225 -6.32 -5.05 -0.45
C TYR A 225 -6.13 -6.44 -1.06
N GLN A 226 -7.15 -7.30 -1.03
CA GLN A 226 -7.08 -8.63 -1.67
C GLN A 226 -6.99 -8.55 -3.19
N VAL A 227 -7.39 -7.43 -3.81
CA VAL A 227 -7.19 -7.18 -5.23
C VAL A 227 -5.70 -7.25 -5.61
N LEU A 228 -4.79 -6.92 -4.70
CA LEU A 228 -3.34 -7.01 -4.91
C LEU A 228 -2.83 -8.45 -5.12
N GLN A 229 -3.64 -9.46 -4.80
CA GLN A 229 -3.35 -10.88 -5.04
C GLN A 229 -3.83 -11.34 -6.42
N GLN A 230 -4.58 -10.50 -7.12
CA GLN A 230 -5.02 -10.76 -8.49
C GLN A 230 -3.93 -10.30 -9.47
N PRO A 231 -3.91 -10.84 -10.69
CA PRO A 231 -3.07 -10.30 -11.74
C PRO A 231 -3.42 -8.85 -12.05
N ALA A 232 -2.39 -8.03 -12.20
CA ALA A 232 -2.58 -6.63 -12.57
C ALA A 232 -3.11 -6.51 -14.02
N ASP A 233 -4.02 -5.56 -14.25
CA ASP A 233 -4.50 -5.21 -15.58
C ASP A 233 -3.38 -4.64 -16.45
N MET A 234 -2.40 -4.02 -15.81
CA MET A 234 -1.20 -3.51 -16.48
C MET A 234 0.01 -3.45 -15.55
N ARG A 235 1.17 -3.79 -16.12
CA ARG A 235 2.47 -3.67 -15.48
C ARG A 235 3.34 -2.67 -16.23
N LEU A 236 3.87 -1.67 -15.51
CA LEU A 236 4.66 -0.58 -16.07
C LEU A 236 6.02 -0.50 -15.37
N GLN A 237 7.09 -0.47 -16.14
CA GLN A 237 8.43 -0.20 -15.64
C GLN A 237 8.81 1.24 -15.96
N MET A 238 9.10 2.03 -14.93
CA MET A 238 9.64 3.37 -15.13
C MET A 238 11.00 3.27 -15.79
N SER A 239 11.13 3.82 -16.99
CA SER A 239 12.33 3.74 -17.81
C SER A 239 12.99 5.11 -17.99
N VAL A 240 14.32 5.10 -18.13
CA VAL A 240 15.08 6.29 -18.49
C VAL A 240 14.75 6.65 -19.95
N PRO A 241 14.65 7.95 -20.27
CA PRO A 241 14.41 8.39 -21.64
C PRO A 241 15.42 7.81 -22.64
N ALA A 242 14.91 7.10 -23.64
CA ALA A 242 15.71 6.53 -24.72
C ALA A 242 15.16 6.95 -26.07
N ALA A 243 16.06 7.29 -27.01
CA ALA A 243 15.65 7.71 -28.35
C ALA A 243 14.95 6.57 -29.09
N GLY A 244 13.83 6.87 -29.74
CA GLY A 244 13.09 5.93 -30.57
C GLY A 244 12.14 4.97 -29.83
N GLN A 245 12.07 5.03 -28.49
CA GLN A 245 11.08 4.27 -27.72
C GLN A 245 9.79 5.09 -27.53
N PRO A 246 8.61 4.44 -27.58
CA PRO A 246 7.36 5.11 -27.28
C PRO A 246 7.36 5.52 -25.81
N ALA A 247 6.97 6.76 -25.53
CA ALA A 247 6.95 7.28 -24.15
C ALA A 247 5.94 6.53 -23.25
N MET A 248 4.85 6.00 -23.84
CA MET A 248 3.77 5.36 -23.11
C MET A 248 3.23 4.15 -23.89
N PRO A 249 2.94 3.03 -23.22
CA PRO A 249 2.24 1.90 -23.86
C PRO A 249 0.84 2.32 -24.33
N LYS A 250 0.50 1.99 -25.57
CA LYS A 250 -0.81 2.33 -26.16
C LYS A 250 -1.99 1.74 -25.38
N SER A 251 -1.81 0.57 -24.77
CA SER A 251 -2.83 -0.11 -23.98
C SER A 251 -3.18 0.61 -22.66
N LEU A 252 -2.31 1.49 -22.15
CA LEU A 252 -2.54 2.18 -20.88
C LEU A 252 -3.86 2.96 -20.87
N LEU A 253 -4.14 3.72 -21.92
CA LEU A 253 -5.39 4.49 -22.00
C LEU A 253 -6.65 3.58 -22.09
N THR A 254 -6.50 2.37 -22.60
CA THR A 254 -7.59 1.38 -22.64
C THR A 254 -7.85 0.80 -21.27
N VAL A 255 -6.80 0.46 -20.53
CA VAL A 255 -6.91 -0.04 -19.14
C VAL A 255 -7.51 1.02 -18.22
N LEU A 256 -7.10 2.28 -18.37
CA LEU A 256 -7.62 3.40 -17.56
C LEU A 256 -9.09 3.75 -17.81
N LYS A 257 -9.79 3.11 -18.75
CA LYS A 257 -11.25 3.21 -18.93
C LYS A 257 -12.06 2.30 -18.00
N GLN A 258 -11.41 1.38 -17.32
CA GLN A 258 -12.04 0.53 -16.31
C GLN A 258 -12.35 1.37 -15.04
N ASP A 259 -13.38 1.00 -14.29
CA ASP A 259 -13.80 1.75 -13.09
C ASP A 259 -12.74 1.71 -11.98
N SER A 260 -12.02 0.60 -11.80
CA SER A 260 -11.00 0.44 -10.77
C SER A 260 -9.83 -0.41 -11.30
N PRO A 261 -9.04 0.12 -12.25
CA PRO A 261 -7.94 -0.65 -12.83
C PRO A 261 -6.84 -0.93 -11.81
N PHE A 262 -6.30 -2.16 -11.83
CA PHE A 262 -5.14 -2.53 -11.02
C PHE A 262 -3.85 -2.39 -11.83
N ILE A 263 -2.97 -1.48 -11.41
CA ILE A 263 -1.69 -1.19 -12.07
C ILE A 263 -0.52 -1.51 -11.16
N GLU A 264 0.43 -2.30 -11.65
CA GLU A 264 1.71 -2.50 -11.00
C GLU A 264 2.79 -1.63 -11.64
N LEU A 265 3.56 -0.93 -10.79
CA LEU A 265 4.68 -0.09 -11.18
C LEU A 265 5.99 -0.69 -10.68
N LEU A 266 7.02 -0.75 -11.52
CA LEU A 266 8.39 -1.08 -11.11
C LEU A 266 9.27 0.15 -11.25
N ILE A 267 9.86 0.59 -10.14
CA ILE A 267 10.71 1.77 -10.05
C ILE A 267 12.10 1.36 -9.57
N GLY A 268 13.08 1.51 -10.44
CA GLY A 268 14.48 1.20 -10.17
C GLY A 268 15.20 2.27 -9.33
N PRO A 269 16.47 2.01 -8.97
CA PRO A 269 17.34 2.98 -8.31
C PRO A 269 17.82 4.07 -9.30
N GLU A 270 18.55 5.07 -8.78
CA GLU A 270 19.13 6.15 -9.61
C GLU A 270 20.01 5.63 -10.75
N GLY A 271 20.73 4.53 -10.54
CA GLY A 271 21.53 3.86 -11.57
C GLY A 271 20.74 3.02 -12.57
N GLY A 272 19.41 2.97 -12.44
CA GLY A 272 18.54 2.08 -13.21
C GLY A 272 18.60 0.61 -12.73
N LEU A 273 17.74 -0.21 -13.26
CA LEU A 273 17.79 -1.66 -13.13
C LEU A 273 18.92 -2.22 -14.00
N SER A 274 19.49 -3.35 -13.62
CA SER A 274 20.43 -4.07 -14.50
C SER A 274 19.72 -4.63 -15.74
N ASP A 275 20.49 -4.92 -16.80
CA ASP A 275 19.94 -5.50 -18.03
C ASP A 275 19.19 -6.81 -17.77
N ASP A 276 19.66 -7.61 -16.82
CA ASP A 276 19.01 -8.86 -16.44
C ASP A 276 17.69 -8.63 -15.68
N GLU A 277 17.64 -7.63 -14.79
CA GLU A 277 16.42 -7.24 -14.10
C GLU A 277 15.40 -6.66 -15.10
N CYS A 278 15.84 -5.86 -16.07
CA CYS A 278 14.97 -5.35 -17.14
C CYS A 278 14.38 -6.49 -17.99
N LYS A 279 15.21 -7.45 -18.45
CA LYS A 279 14.73 -8.62 -19.18
C LYS A 279 13.76 -9.48 -18.39
N GLN A 280 14.02 -9.67 -17.09
CA GLN A 280 13.08 -10.39 -16.22
C GLN A 280 11.74 -9.65 -16.07
N ALA A 281 11.77 -8.32 -15.96
CA ALA A 281 10.56 -7.51 -15.89
C ALA A 281 9.75 -7.58 -17.18
N GLU A 282 10.40 -7.46 -18.34
CA GLU A 282 9.76 -7.61 -19.65
C GLU A 282 9.14 -9.01 -19.83
N ALA A 283 9.84 -10.06 -19.40
CA ALA A 283 9.37 -11.43 -19.50
C ALA A 283 8.11 -11.72 -18.68
N VAL A 284 7.80 -10.91 -17.67
CA VAL A 284 6.56 -11.00 -16.86
C VAL A 284 5.58 -9.88 -17.17
N GLY A 285 5.73 -9.20 -18.31
CA GLY A 285 4.76 -8.27 -18.87
C GLY A 285 4.90 -6.81 -18.41
N PHE A 286 6.02 -6.42 -17.78
CA PHE A 286 6.26 -5.00 -17.51
C PHE A 286 6.62 -4.28 -18.82
N ALA A 287 5.77 -3.35 -19.22
CA ALA A 287 6.01 -2.48 -20.35
C ALA A 287 6.81 -1.23 -19.94
N PRO A 288 7.80 -0.80 -20.73
CA PRO A 288 8.55 0.42 -20.44
C PRO A 288 7.61 1.64 -20.51
N TRP A 289 7.74 2.51 -19.50
CA TRP A 289 7.00 3.76 -19.42
C TRP A 289 7.94 4.92 -19.11
N GLN A 290 8.03 5.84 -20.05
CA GLN A 290 8.83 7.04 -19.95
C GLN A 290 7.94 8.24 -19.68
N ILE A 291 8.19 8.98 -18.59
CA ILE A 291 7.46 10.19 -18.27
C ILE A 291 8.41 11.39 -18.37
N GLY A 292 8.19 12.20 -19.39
CA GLY A 292 9.05 13.35 -19.67
C GLY A 292 10.39 12.98 -20.28
N SER A 293 11.29 13.97 -20.43
CA SER A 293 12.58 13.86 -21.12
C SER A 293 13.79 13.80 -20.17
N ARG A 294 13.54 13.79 -18.85
CA ARG A 294 14.59 13.84 -17.83
C ARG A 294 14.65 12.55 -17.03
N VAL A 295 15.84 12.21 -16.56
CA VAL A 295 16.00 11.15 -15.54
C VAL A 295 15.44 11.68 -14.21
N LEU A 296 14.47 10.96 -13.65
CA LEU A 296 13.91 11.26 -12.35
C LEU A 296 14.71 10.55 -11.24
N ARG A 297 14.82 11.18 -10.09
CA ARG A 297 15.31 10.49 -8.89
C ARG A 297 14.32 9.43 -8.44
N THR A 298 14.80 8.41 -7.75
CA THR A 298 13.97 7.28 -7.30
C THR A 298 12.80 7.74 -6.43
N GLU A 299 12.99 8.74 -5.56
CA GLU A 299 11.92 9.31 -4.74
C GLU A 299 10.92 10.18 -5.52
N THR A 300 11.30 10.70 -6.69
CA THR A 300 10.44 11.53 -7.54
C THR A 300 9.58 10.67 -8.48
N ALA A 301 10.09 9.53 -8.90
CA ALA A 301 9.43 8.67 -9.88
C ALA A 301 8.02 8.21 -9.46
N PRO A 302 7.77 7.71 -8.23
CA PRO A 302 6.42 7.33 -7.81
C PRO A 302 5.44 8.50 -7.80
N VAL A 303 5.89 9.69 -7.43
CA VAL A 303 5.05 10.91 -7.42
C VAL A 303 4.58 11.25 -8.82
N VAL A 304 5.52 11.30 -9.77
CA VAL A 304 5.21 11.63 -11.16
C VAL A 304 4.35 10.54 -11.80
N ALA A 305 4.65 9.25 -11.54
CA ALA A 305 3.89 8.14 -12.08
C ALA A 305 2.43 8.15 -11.60
N LEU A 306 2.20 8.22 -10.29
CA LEU A 306 0.86 8.22 -9.71
C LEU A 306 0.05 9.46 -10.14
N ALA A 307 0.64 10.66 -10.10
CA ALA A 307 -0.02 11.88 -10.55
C ALA A 307 -0.39 11.84 -12.04
N THR A 308 0.47 11.23 -12.87
CA THR A 308 0.17 11.07 -14.30
C THR A 308 -0.95 10.06 -14.52
N LEU A 309 -0.95 8.93 -13.79
CA LEU A 309 -2.04 7.93 -13.86
C LEU A 309 -3.37 8.55 -13.46
N ASP A 310 -3.41 9.28 -12.34
CA ASP A 310 -4.63 9.95 -11.87
C ASP A 310 -5.13 10.96 -12.91
N ALA A 311 -4.27 11.84 -13.42
CA ALA A 311 -4.64 12.80 -14.45
C ALA A 311 -5.19 12.13 -15.73
N LEU A 312 -4.55 11.04 -16.19
CA LEU A 312 -5.02 10.28 -17.35
C LEU A 312 -6.35 9.59 -17.07
N TYR A 313 -6.54 9.04 -15.87
CA TYR A 313 -7.79 8.42 -15.44
C TYR A 313 -8.93 9.43 -15.44
N GLN A 314 -8.73 10.61 -14.82
CA GLN A 314 -9.72 11.68 -14.78
C GLN A 314 -10.13 12.13 -16.19
N LEU A 315 -9.18 12.21 -17.12
CA LEU A 315 -9.48 12.53 -18.54
C LEU A 315 -10.35 11.47 -19.23
N GLN A 316 -10.33 10.21 -18.80
CA GLN A 316 -11.17 9.15 -19.39
C GLN A 316 -12.59 9.10 -18.77
N HIS A 317 -12.81 9.63 -17.56
CA HIS A 317 -14.05 9.48 -16.79
C HIS A 317 -14.84 10.79 -16.62
N ASN A 318 -14.26 11.93 -16.96
CA ASN A 318 -14.90 13.25 -16.87
C ASN A 318 -15.59 13.70 -18.20
N HIS A 319 -16.13 12.74 -18.95
CA HIS A 319 -16.88 13.03 -20.18
C HIS A 319 -18.35 12.65 -20.07
#